data_5e42b60b035d40153e7fc4bd75c53f1b
#
_entry.id   5e42b60b035d40153e7fc4bd75c53f1b
#
_cell.length_a   1.000
_cell.length_b   1.000
_cell.length_c   1.000
_cell.angle_alpha   90.00
_cell.angle_beta   90.00
_cell.angle_gamma   90.00
#
_symmetry.space_group_name_H-M   'P 1'
#
loop_
_entity.id
_entity.type
_entity.pdbx_description
1 polymer ?
#
loop_
_entity_poly.entity_id
_entity_poly.type
_entity_poly.pdbx_seq_one_letter_code
_entity_poly.pdbx_strand_id
1 'polypeptide(L)'
;MFTRRLSTRRKVLMLSVLVGLLVALLCGGMQFFFSYHKREVKFDNLITDLHDYMADYFKELRVSVDELQPLTLSQCHEVSAELTSRAAFSLNVRAFLLVKDKFAFCSSATGPMHVPLSDLVPDIDVDKEVDMALLPGTPMMPKKPAIVLWHRNPLLNNGGVFTSINLNLTPYLLYTARQDEFAGIALIIGKTAFSTYSNQLIPVSDLKEQPARASQIEGLPLTIHLYAETWTLADLQFALLFGLMCGSSIGVLCFYGLMNRANPRKEILTGIKQNQFYVVYQPVVDATNMQMGGVEGLMRWHHPGAGEIPPDAFISFAEAQKLIVPLTLHLFDLILRDAPALKKRLPPGSKLGINISPGHLHADSFKDDMRKFAASLPPDHFQLVLEITERDMLNQREATKLFEWLHLEGFEIAVDDFGTGHSALIYLERFTMDYLKIDRGFVNAIGMETVTSPVLDTVLTLAQRLNMVTIAEGVETPEQAKWLRDHGVNMLQGYWISRPMRLEQLQVWQPDVHLDRE
;
A
#
# COMPACT_ATOMS: atom_id res chain seq x y z
N MET A 1 10.43 0.69 24.42
CA MET A 1 9.82 1.56 23.39
C MET A 1 10.47 1.39 22.01
N PHE A 2 11.78 1.40 21.86
CA PHE A 2 12.49 1.21 20.59
C PHE A 2 12.18 -0.15 19.90
N THR A 3 12.15 -1.24 20.64
CA THR A 3 11.85 -2.58 20.12
C THR A 3 10.39 -2.73 19.67
N ARG A 4 9.44 -2.06 20.33
CA ARG A 4 8.03 -2.02 19.94
C ARG A 4 7.82 -1.17 18.68
N ARG A 5 8.58 -0.08 18.50
CA ARG A 5 8.58 0.77 17.29
C ARG A 5 9.10 0.03 16.05
N LEU A 6 10.16 -0.77 16.20
CA LEU A 6 10.69 -1.61 15.12
C LEU A 6 9.70 -2.72 14.74
N SER A 7 9.03 -3.34 15.72
CA SER A 7 7.99 -4.36 15.46
C SER A 7 6.76 -3.77 14.77
N THR A 8 6.36 -2.54 15.12
CA THR A 8 5.22 -1.85 14.49
C THR A 8 5.57 -1.42 13.06
N ARG A 9 6.77 -0.86 12.81
CA ARG A 9 7.24 -0.54 11.46
C ARG A 9 7.31 -1.77 10.55
N ARG A 10 7.87 -2.89 11.04
CA ARG A 10 7.91 -4.15 10.29
C ARG A 10 6.53 -4.69 9.97
N LYS A 11 5.59 -4.65 10.93
CA LYS A 11 4.20 -5.08 10.72
C LYS A 11 3.47 -4.20 9.70
N VAL A 12 3.63 -2.88 9.79
CA VAL A 12 3.07 -1.93 8.84
C VAL A 12 3.65 -2.14 7.45
N LEU A 13 4.97 -2.34 7.33
CA LEU A 13 5.61 -2.64 6.06
C LEU A 13 5.10 -3.95 5.47
N MET A 14 5.06 -5.04 6.27
CA MET A 14 4.54 -6.33 5.81
C MET A 14 3.09 -6.24 5.34
N LEU A 15 2.23 -5.55 6.09
CA LEU A 15 0.83 -5.35 5.71
C LEU A 15 0.70 -4.55 4.42
N SER A 16 1.47 -3.47 4.28
CA SER A 16 1.46 -2.62 3.07
C SER A 16 1.97 -3.37 1.84
N VAL A 17 3.01 -4.21 1.99
CA VAL A 17 3.51 -5.07 0.92
C VAL A 17 2.47 -6.12 0.53
N LEU A 18 1.81 -6.74 1.50
CA LEU A 18 0.77 -7.73 1.25
C LEU A 18 -0.45 -7.13 0.52
N VAL A 19 -0.89 -5.94 0.94
CA VAL A 19 -1.95 -5.19 0.24
C VAL A 19 -1.50 -4.82 -1.17
N GLY A 20 -0.26 -4.33 -1.34
CA GLY A 20 0.30 -4.00 -2.65
C GLY A 20 0.35 -5.21 -3.59
N LEU A 21 0.79 -6.37 -3.11
CA LEU A 21 0.81 -7.63 -3.89
C LEU A 21 -0.60 -8.08 -4.29
N LEU A 22 -1.56 -8.01 -3.38
CA LEU A 22 -2.96 -8.36 -3.67
C LEU A 22 -3.53 -7.47 -4.78
N VAL A 23 -3.31 -6.15 -4.68
CA VAL A 23 -3.75 -5.18 -5.71
C VAL A 23 -3.03 -5.42 -7.03
N ALA A 24 -1.73 -5.73 -7.01
CA ALA A 24 -0.97 -6.05 -8.22
C ALA A 24 -1.55 -7.27 -8.94
N LEU A 25 -1.88 -8.34 -8.22
CA LEU A 25 -2.51 -9.54 -8.78
C LEU A 25 -3.91 -9.26 -9.34
N LEU A 26 -4.72 -8.49 -8.64
CA LEU A 26 -6.07 -8.15 -9.09
C LEU A 26 -6.04 -7.26 -10.33
N CYS A 27 -5.26 -6.18 -10.33
CA CYS A 27 -5.16 -5.26 -11.46
C CYS A 27 -4.49 -5.92 -12.67
N GLY A 28 -3.41 -6.69 -12.47
CA GLY A 28 -2.75 -7.43 -13.53
C GLY A 28 -3.64 -8.51 -14.13
N GLY A 29 -4.30 -9.30 -13.29
CA GLY A 29 -5.26 -10.31 -13.72
C GLY A 29 -6.45 -9.73 -14.49
N MET A 30 -6.99 -8.63 -14.02
CA MET A 30 -8.07 -7.90 -14.71
C MET A 30 -7.62 -7.37 -16.06
N GLN A 31 -6.45 -6.76 -16.13
CA GLN A 31 -5.88 -6.26 -17.39
C GLN A 31 -5.63 -7.40 -18.39
N PHE A 32 -5.07 -8.51 -17.95
CA PHE A 32 -4.89 -9.69 -18.79
C PHE A 32 -6.23 -10.24 -19.31
N PHE A 33 -7.22 -10.35 -18.43
CA PHE A 33 -8.57 -10.79 -18.80
C PHE A 33 -9.21 -9.87 -19.85
N PHE A 34 -9.09 -8.53 -19.70
CA PHE A 34 -9.59 -7.58 -20.68
C PHE A 34 -8.89 -7.73 -22.03
N SER A 35 -7.56 -7.87 -22.04
CA SER A 35 -6.81 -8.07 -23.29
C SER A 35 -7.22 -9.37 -23.99
N TYR A 36 -7.35 -10.45 -23.23
CA TYR A 36 -7.82 -11.75 -23.72
C TYR A 36 -9.21 -11.65 -24.31
N HIS A 37 -10.18 -11.12 -23.57
CA HIS A 37 -11.57 -10.99 -24.01
C HIS A 37 -11.72 -10.10 -25.25
N LYS A 38 -11.03 -8.97 -25.28
CA LYS A 38 -11.01 -8.09 -26.44
C LYS A 38 -10.51 -8.81 -27.70
N ARG A 39 -9.52 -9.67 -27.55
CA ARG A 39 -8.96 -10.46 -28.65
C ARG A 39 -9.93 -11.54 -29.12
N GLU A 40 -10.59 -12.25 -28.23
CA GLU A 40 -11.61 -13.23 -28.53
C GLU A 40 -12.76 -12.62 -29.37
N VAL A 41 -13.31 -11.47 -28.92
CA VAL A 41 -14.35 -10.74 -29.66
C VAL A 41 -13.86 -10.32 -31.05
N LYS A 42 -12.59 -9.92 -31.18
CA LYS A 42 -12.00 -9.57 -32.46
C LYS A 42 -11.89 -10.75 -33.41
N PHE A 43 -11.59 -11.94 -32.92
CA PHE A 43 -11.55 -13.18 -33.71
C PHE A 43 -12.96 -13.58 -34.16
N ASP A 44 -13.96 -13.48 -33.28
CA ASP A 44 -15.34 -13.77 -33.62
C ASP A 44 -15.86 -12.83 -34.72
N ASN A 45 -15.58 -11.53 -34.60
CA ASN A 45 -15.97 -10.58 -35.64
C ASN A 45 -15.28 -10.86 -36.98
N LEU A 46 -13.98 -11.14 -36.98
CA LEU A 46 -13.22 -11.41 -38.18
C LEU A 46 -13.72 -12.67 -38.92
N ILE A 47 -13.98 -13.75 -38.18
CA ILE A 47 -14.49 -14.97 -38.83
C ILE A 47 -15.90 -14.77 -39.36
N THR A 48 -16.75 -13.99 -38.69
CA THR A 48 -18.10 -13.65 -39.15
C THR A 48 -18.04 -12.79 -40.40
N ASP A 49 -17.26 -11.71 -40.41
CA ASP A 49 -17.10 -10.83 -41.55
C ASP A 49 -16.61 -11.60 -42.79
N LEU A 50 -15.69 -12.53 -42.58
CA LEU A 50 -15.13 -13.36 -43.65
C LEU A 50 -16.15 -14.38 -44.16
N HIS A 51 -16.93 -14.98 -43.25
CA HIS A 51 -18.03 -15.86 -43.58
C HIS A 51 -19.06 -15.14 -44.46
N ASP A 52 -19.56 -13.99 -44.01
CA ASP A 52 -20.61 -13.22 -44.70
C ASP A 52 -20.15 -12.77 -46.08
N TYR A 53 -18.90 -12.27 -46.17
CA TYR A 53 -18.32 -11.91 -47.46
C TYR A 53 -18.27 -13.09 -48.44
N MET A 54 -17.80 -14.25 -47.97
CA MET A 54 -17.71 -15.45 -48.83
C MET A 54 -19.09 -15.98 -49.20
N ALA A 55 -20.02 -16.01 -48.25
CA ALA A 55 -21.38 -16.46 -48.48
C ALA A 55 -22.10 -15.57 -49.54
N ASP A 56 -21.99 -14.24 -49.38
CA ASP A 56 -22.57 -13.29 -50.35
C ASP A 56 -21.91 -13.41 -51.72
N TYR A 57 -20.59 -13.52 -51.79
CA TYR A 57 -19.88 -13.74 -53.04
C TYR A 57 -20.34 -14.99 -53.79
N PHE A 58 -20.42 -16.13 -53.11
CA PHE A 58 -20.84 -17.38 -53.75
C PHE A 58 -22.35 -17.37 -54.11
N LYS A 59 -23.16 -16.66 -53.34
CA LYS A 59 -24.59 -16.43 -53.68
C LYS A 59 -24.75 -15.64 -54.97
N GLU A 60 -24.02 -14.53 -55.14
CA GLU A 60 -24.04 -13.74 -56.39
C GLU A 60 -23.51 -14.53 -57.57
N LEU A 61 -22.42 -15.31 -57.32
CA LEU A 61 -21.86 -16.15 -58.37
C LEU A 61 -22.84 -17.25 -58.83
N ARG A 62 -23.60 -17.83 -57.87
CA ARG A 62 -24.64 -18.83 -58.17
C ARG A 62 -25.69 -18.27 -59.11
N VAL A 63 -26.18 -17.07 -58.84
CA VAL A 63 -27.14 -16.38 -59.74
C VAL A 63 -26.55 -16.24 -61.15
N SER A 64 -25.30 -15.80 -61.28
CA SER A 64 -24.62 -15.69 -62.55
C SER A 64 -24.44 -17.05 -63.27
N VAL A 65 -24.16 -18.10 -62.50
CA VAL A 65 -24.04 -19.46 -63.05
C VAL A 65 -25.39 -20.02 -63.48
N ASP A 66 -26.47 -19.76 -62.72
CA ASP A 66 -27.81 -20.21 -63.06
C ASP A 66 -28.30 -19.58 -64.41
N GLU A 67 -27.95 -18.32 -64.64
CA GLU A 67 -28.23 -17.64 -65.95
C GLU A 67 -27.44 -18.25 -67.14
N LEU A 68 -26.33 -18.95 -66.86
CA LEU A 68 -25.52 -19.65 -67.87
C LEU A 68 -26.00 -21.11 -68.16
N GLN A 69 -26.83 -21.69 -67.29
CA GLN A 69 -27.30 -23.08 -67.45
C GLN A 69 -28.00 -23.33 -68.78
N PRO A 70 -28.88 -22.44 -69.30
CA PRO A 70 -29.49 -22.67 -70.59
C PRO A 70 -28.50 -22.74 -71.77
N LEU A 71 -27.34 -22.04 -71.65
CA LEU A 71 -26.31 -22.03 -72.67
C LEU A 71 -25.60 -23.39 -72.84
N THR A 72 -25.69 -24.27 -71.88
CA THR A 72 -25.16 -25.64 -71.93
C THR A 72 -25.86 -26.53 -72.98
N LEU A 73 -27.07 -26.10 -73.49
CA LEU A 73 -27.84 -26.79 -74.48
C LEU A 73 -27.50 -26.35 -75.92
N SER A 74 -26.79 -25.21 -76.09
CA SER A 74 -26.46 -24.56 -77.40
C SER A 74 -25.07 -24.99 -77.88
N GLN A 75 -24.76 -24.65 -79.14
CA GLN A 75 -23.40 -24.86 -79.66
C GLN A 75 -22.44 -23.75 -79.24
N CYS A 76 -21.17 -24.04 -79.04
CA CYS A 76 -20.21 -23.06 -78.52
C CYS A 76 -20.08 -21.80 -79.42
N HIS A 77 -20.15 -21.90 -80.71
CA HIS A 77 -20.01 -20.75 -81.60
C HIS A 77 -21.18 -19.72 -81.47
N GLU A 78 -22.32 -20.18 -81.01
CA GLU A 78 -23.50 -19.33 -80.80
C GLU A 78 -23.39 -18.55 -79.46
N VAL A 79 -22.76 -19.15 -78.44
CA VAL A 79 -22.80 -18.65 -77.09
C VAL A 79 -21.42 -18.15 -76.55
N SER A 80 -20.36 -18.33 -77.32
CA SER A 80 -18.99 -17.99 -76.84
C SER A 80 -18.81 -16.49 -76.54
N ALA A 81 -19.45 -15.61 -77.36
CA ALA A 81 -19.38 -14.15 -77.18
C ALA A 81 -20.11 -13.70 -75.87
N GLU A 82 -21.27 -14.27 -75.58
CA GLU A 82 -22.01 -14.03 -74.36
C GLU A 82 -21.25 -14.54 -73.14
N LEU A 83 -20.73 -15.76 -73.25
CA LEU A 83 -19.94 -16.39 -72.15
C LEU A 83 -18.69 -15.56 -71.80
N THR A 84 -18.01 -15.03 -72.85
CA THR A 84 -16.84 -14.15 -72.65
C THR A 84 -17.24 -12.81 -72.04
N SER A 85 -18.32 -12.21 -72.46
CA SER A 85 -18.85 -10.98 -71.92
C SER A 85 -19.20 -11.16 -70.44
N ARG A 86 -19.91 -12.24 -70.10
CA ARG A 86 -20.28 -12.54 -68.68
C ARG A 86 -19.06 -12.75 -67.80
N ALA A 87 -18.05 -13.45 -68.29
CA ALA A 87 -16.80 -13.64 -67.55
C ALA A 87 -16.05 -12.32 -67.31
N ALA A 88 -16.06 -11.43 -68.31
CA ALA A 88 -15.39 -10.13 -68.19
C ALA A 88 -16.05 -9.19 -67.12
N PHE A 89 -17.35 -9.32 -66.92
CA PHE A 89 -18.10 -8.52 -65.93
C PHE A 89 -18.28 -9.21 -64.57
N SER A 90 -17.89 -10.50 -64.44
CA SER A 90 -17.99 -11.23 -63.20
C SER A 90 -16.73 -11.02 -62.34
N LEU A 91 -16.91 -10.58 -61.10
CA LEU A 91 -15.81 -10.29 -60.20
C LEU A 91 -15.04 -11.56 -59.88
N ASN A 92 -13.71 -11.53 -59.99
CA ASN A 92 -12.80 -12.63 -59.70
C ASN A 92 -12.98 -13.93 -60.49
N VAL A 93 -13.87 -13.99 -61.50
CA VAL A 93 -14.00 -15.17 -62.37
C VAL A 93 -12.87 -15.15 -63.39
N ARG A 94 -12.18 -16.29 -63.54
CA ARG A 94 -11.16 -16.48 -64.61
C ARG A 94 -11.76 -16.98 -65.89
N ALA A 95 -12.65 -17.95 -65.77
CA ALA A 95 -13.32 -18.55 -66.89
C ALA A 95 -14.60 -19.26 -66.47
N PHE A 96 -15.61 -19.20 -67.31
CA PHE A 96 -16.74 -20.13 -67.31
C PHE A 96 -16.51 -21.17 -68.38
N LEU A 97 -16.77 -22.46 -68.05
CA LEU A 97 -16.74 -23.59 -68.99
C LEU A 97 -18.12 -24.24 -69.03
N LEU A 98 -18.64 -24.45 -70.19
CA LEU A 98 -19.84 -25.23 -70.40
C LEU A 98 -19.45 -26.71 -70.59
N VAL A 99 -20.13 -27.57 -69.85
CA VAL A 99 -19.85 -29.01 -69.79
C VAL A 99 -21.08 -29.78 -70.23
N LYS A 100 -20.86 -30.78 -71.09
CA LYS A 100 -21.85 -31.73 -71.56
C LYS A 100 -21.21 -33.10 -71.63
N ASP A 101 -21.91 -34.10 -71.15
CA ASP A 101 -21.46 -35.52 -71.18
C ASP A 101 -20.04 -35.72 -70.55
N LYS A 102 -19.73 -34.96 -69.47
CA LYS A 102 -18.43 -34.89 -68.79
C LYS A 102 -17.30 -34.26 -69.62
N PHE A 103 -17.57 -33.64 -70.77
CA PHE A 103 -16.58 -32.91 -71.56
C PHE A 103 -16.87 -31.38 -71.49
N ALA A 104 -15.84 -30.59 -71.21
CA ALA A 104 -15.90 -29.16 -71.41
C ALA A 104 -15.84 -28.87 -72.92
N PHE A 105 -16.93 -28.27 -73.48
CA PHE A 105 -17.05 -28.04 -74.92
C PHE A 105 -16.91 -26.55 -75.30
N CYS A 106 -17.08 -25.65 -74.35
CA CYS A 106 -16.97 -24.21 -74.61
C CYS A 106 -16.35 -23.50 -73.39
N SER A 107 -15.43 -22.58 -73.62
CA SER A 107 -14.80 -21.77 -72.61
C SER A 107 -14.93 -20.28 -72.90
N SER A 108 -15.23 -19.44 -71.89
CA SER A 108 -15.21 -18.00 -72.04
C SER A 108 -13.84 -17.42 -72.37
N ALA A 109 -12.77 -18.17 -72.11
CA ALA A 109 -11.39 -17.72 -72.27
C ALA A 109 -10.75 -18.21 -73.59
N THR A 110 -11.08 -19.42 -74.05
CA THR A 110 -10.43 -20.07 -75.20
C THR A 110 -11.43 -20.36 -76.36
N GLY A 111 -12.71 -20.19 -76.10
CA GLY A 111 -13.75 -20.53 -77.11
C GLY A 111 -14.01 -22.04 -77.19
N PRO A 112 -14.26 -22.62 -78.39
CA PRO A 112 -14.55 -24.03 -78.54
C PRO A 112 -13.40 -24.91 -78.05
N MET A 113 -13.76 -25.99 -77.34
CA MET A 113 -12.80 -26.97 -76.80
C MET A 113 -13.45 -28.37 -76.73
N HIS A 114 -12.68 -29.37 -76.44
CA HIS A 114 -13.18 -30.73 -76.19
C HIS A 114 -12.21 -31.42 -75.26
N VAL A 115 -12.40 -31.21 -73.97
CA VAL A 115 -11.49 -31.67 -72.92
C VAL A 115 -12.30 -32.41 -71.84
N PRO A 116 -11.94 -33.62 -71.46
CA PRO A 116 -12.58 -34.30 -70.34
C PRO A 116 -12.44 -33.47 -69.07
N LEU A 117 -13.52 -33.38 -68.27
CA LEU A 117 -13.48 -32.59 -67.02
C LEU A 117 -12.53 -33.18 -66.00
N SER A 118 -12.35 -34.55 -66.01
CA SER A 118 -11.36 -35.24 -65.19
C SER A 118 -9.93 -34.77 -65.40
N ASP A 119 -9.58 -34.36 -66.63
CA ASP A 119 -8.24 -33.86 -66.97
C ASP A 119 -8.02 -32.41 -66.48
N LEU A 120 -9.12 -31.68 -66.31
CA LEU A 120 -9.11 -30.30 -65.81
C LEU A 120 -9.13 -30.28 -64.25
N VAL A 121 -9.99 -31.11 -63.65
CA VAL A 121 -10.17 -31.19 -62.19
C VAL A 121 -10.52 -32.62 -61.77
N PRO A 122 -9.52 -33.44 -61.44
CA PRO A 122 -9.73 -34.84 -61.06
C PRO A 122 -10.63 -35.08 -59.85
N ASP A 123 -10.62 -34.12 -58.90
CA ASP A 123 -11.28 -34.27 -57.61
C ASP A 123 -12.74 -33.77 -57.58
N ILE A 124 -13.30 -33.27 -58.70
CA ILE A 124 -14.70 -32.82 -58.74
C ILE A 124 -15.66 -33.98 -59.02
N ASP A 125 -16.71 -34.01 -58.20
CA ASP A 125 -17.82 -34.96 -58.37
C ASP A 125 -18.97 -34.32 -59.18
N VAL A 126 -19.08 -34.71 -60.43
CA VAL A 126 -20.08 -34.19 -61.38
C VAL A 126 -21.50 -34.68 -61.11
N ASP A 127 -21.64 -35.68 -60.28
CA ASP A 127 -22.96 -36.22 -59.91
C ASP A 127 -23.65 -35.41 -58.81
N LYS A 128 -22.89 -34.60 -58.09
CA LYS A 128 -23.44 -33.63 -57.12
C LYS A 128 -24.06 -32.42 -57.83
N GLU A 129 -25.06 -31.81 -57.18
CA GLU A 129 -25.66 -30.56 -57.67
C GLU A 129 -24.63 -29.43 -57.68
N VAL A 130 -23.85 -29.32 -56.57
CA VAL A 130 -22.78 -28.34 -56.42
C VAL A 130 -21.57 -29.07 -55.81
N ASP A 131 -20.39 -28.88 -56.40
CA ASP A 131 -19.12 -29.36 -55.81
C ASP A 131 -18.01 -28.33 -56.04
N MET A 132 -16.96 -28.41 -55.26
CA MET A 132 -15.83 -27.48 -55.32
C MET A 132 -14.49 -28.22 -55.19
N ALA A 133 -13.46 -27.65 -55.78
CA ALA A 133 -12.09 -28.09 -55.59
C ALA A 133 -11.12 -26.92 -55.64
N LEU A 134 -9.91 -27.14 -55.11
CA LEU A 134 -8.80 -26.20 -55.19
C LEU A 134 -7.81 -26.72 -56.27
N LEU A 135 -7.46 -25.84 -57.20
CA LEU A 135 -6.43 -26.11 -58.19
C LEU A 135 -5.15 -25.32 -57.94
N PRO A 136 -3.95 -25.91 -58.12
CA PRO A 136 -2.69 -25.18 -57.99
C PRO A 136 -2.48 -24.12 -59.07
N GLY A 137 -3.25 -24.17 -60.13
CA GLY A 137 -3.28 -23.22 -61.23
C GLY A 137 -4.25 -23.66 -62.32
N THR A 138 -4.48 -22.79 -63.27
CA THR A 138 -5.27 -23.08 -64.48
C THR A 138 -4.35 -23.00 -65.69
N PRO A 139 -4.71 -23.56 -66.88
CA PRO A 139 -3.88 -23.46 -68.07
C PRO A 139 -3.48 -22.01 -68.44
N MET A 140 -4.32 -21.04 -68.13
CA MET A 140 -4.01 -19.63 -68.37
C MET A 140 -3.16 -18.99 -67.23
N MET A 141 -3.18 -19.57 -66.06
CA MET A 141 -2.43 -19.10 -64.87
C MET A 141 -1.87 -20.29 -64.10
N PRO A 142 -0.84 -20.97 -64.61
CA PRO A 142 -0.39 -22.28 -64.08
C PRO A 142 0.24 -22.22 -62.67
N LYS A 143 0.62 -21.04 -62.20
CA LYS A 143 1.26 -20.85 -60.88
C LYS A 143 0.38 -20.07 -59.88
N LYS A 144 -0.88 -19.85 -60.21
CA LYS A 144 -1.80 -19.15 -59.30
C LYS A 144 -2.95 -20.06 -58.90
N PRO A 145 -3.11 -20.37 -57.61
CA PRO A 145 -4.21 -21.16 -57.12
C PRO A 145 -5.58 -20.60 -57.52
N ALA A 146 -6.53 -21.48 -57.71
CA ALA A 146 -7.90 -21.15 -58.07
C ALA A 146 -8.88 -22.02 -57.29
N ILE A 147 -10.03 -21.47 -56.95
CA ILE A 147 -11.21 -22.27 -56.62
C ILE A 147 -11.92 -22.60 -57.89
N VAL A 148 -12.37 -23.84 -58.01
CA VAL A 148 -13.30 -24.22 -59.05
C VAL A 148 -14.61 -24.65 -58.40
N LEU A 149 -15.71 -24.15 -59.04
CA LEU A 149 -17.08 -24.43 -58.63
C LEU A 149 -17.73 -25.21 -59.76
N TRP A 150 -18.26 -26.36 -59.48
CA TRP A 150 -19.14 -27.12 -60.33
C TRP A 150 -20.59 -26.85 -59.96
N HIS A 151 -21.43 -26.60 -60.97
CA HIS A 151 -22.88 -26.48 -60.81
C HIS A 151 -23.58 -27.26 -61.93
N ARG A 152 -24.22 -28.35 -61.51
CA ARG A 152 -24.90 -29.28 -62.43
C ARG A 152 -26.16 -28.66 -63.03
N ASN A 153 -26.37 -28.86 -64.35
CA ASN A 153 -27.61 -28.51 -64.95
C ASN A 153 -28.66 -29.64 -64.68
N PRO A 154 -29.79 -29.39 -64.01
CA PRO A 154 -30.79 -30.40 -63.71
C PRO A 154 -31.45 -31.01 -64.99
N LEU A 155 -31.35 -30.34 -66.14
CA LEU A 155 -31.90 -30.77 -67.42
C LEU A 155 -30.96 -31.68 -68.21
N LEU A 156 -29.69 -31.80 -67.78
CA LEU A 156 -28.67 -32.57 -68.46
C LEU A 156 -28.13 -33.69 -67.58
N ASN A 157 -28.00 -34.90 -68.18
CA ASN A 157 -27.18 -35.93 -67.54
C ASN A 157 -25.70 -35.58 -67.71
N ASN A 158 -24.96 -35.44 -66.62
CA ASN A 158 -23.50 -35.18 -66.60
C ASN A 158 -23.08 -33.87 -67.31
N GLY A 159 -23.93 -32.82 -67.29
CA GLY A 159 -23.65 -31.48 -67.83
C GLY A 159 -23.91 -30.38 -66.83
N GLY A 160 -23.33 -29.21 -67.09
CA GLY A 160 -23.47 -28.04 -66.23
C GLY A 160 -22.44 -26.94 -66.53
N VAL A 161 -22.30 -26.04 -65.59
CA VAL A 161 -21.35 -24.95 -65.66
C VAL A 161 -20.22 -25.15 -64.67
N PHE A 162 -19.02 -25.07 -65.16
CA PHE A 162 -17.79 -25.12 -64.41
C PHE A 162 -17.20 -23.69 -64.35
N THR A 163 -16.95 -23.21 -63.15
CA THR A 163 -16.45 -21.84 -62.94
C THR A 163 -15.09 -21.88 -62.29
N SER A 164 -14.12 -21.23 -62.90
CA SER A 164 -12.79 -21.02 -62.29
C SER A 164 -12.70 -19.62 -61.70
N ILE A 165 -12.39 -19.53 -60.43
CA ILE A 165 -12.40 -18.30 -59.62
C ILE A 165 -10.97 -17.99 -59.18
N ASN A 166 -10.59 -16.74 -59.30
CA ASN A 166 -9.33 -16.27 -58.77
C ASN A 166 -9.40 -16.13 -57.26
N LEU A 167 -8.62 -16.87 -56.53
CA LEU A 167 -8.47 -16.77 -55.09
C LEU A 167 -7.63 -15.53 -54.78
N ASN A 168 -8.28 -14.48 -54.29
CA ASN A 168 -7.60 -13.28 -53.87
C ASN A 168 -7.84 -13.08 -52.35
N LEU A 169 -6.97 -13.64 -51.54
CA LEU A 169 -6.93 -13.40 -50.10
C LEU A 169 -6.12 -12.15 -49.70
N THR A 170 -5.64 -11.40 -50.73
CA THR A 170 -4.77 -10.23 -50.49
C THR A 170 -5.39 -9.16 -49.59
N PRO A 171 -6.70 -8.81 -49.67
CA PRO A 171 -7.31 -7.86 -48.75
C PRO A 171 -7.22 -8.32 -47.29
N TYR A 172 -7.37 -9.62 -47.03
CA TYR A 172 -7.30 -10.22 -45.69
C TYR A 172 -5.87 -10.42 -45.24
N LEU A 173 -4.92 -10.66 -46.15
CA LEU A 173 -3.49 -10.66 -45.92
C LEU A 173 -3.00 -9.30 -45.38
N LEU A 174 -3.48 -8.20 -45.97
CA LEU A 174 -3.14 -6.86 -45.54
C LEU A 174 -3.68 -6.57 -44.12
N TYR A 175 -4.84 -7.13 -43.80
CA TYR A 175 -5.43 -6.99 -42.48
C TYR A 175 -4.68 -7.83 -41.43
N THR A 176 -4.28 -9.04 -41.77
CA THR A 176 -3.54 -9.96 -40.88
C THR A 176 -2.05 -9.61 -40.77
N ALA A 177 -1.41 -9.15 -41.87
CA ALA A 177 0.02 -8.79 -41.91
C ALA A 177 0.38 -7.57 -41.03
N ARG A 178 -0.58 -6.77 -40.64
CA ARG A 178 -0.37 -5.62 -39.73
C ARG A 178 -0.55 -5.94 -38.26
N GLN A 179 -0.88 -7.17 -37.90
CA GLN A 179 -1.20 -7.54 -36.54
C GLN A 179 -0.48 -8.86 -36.21
N ASP A 180 0.50 -8.75 -35.32
CA ASP A 180 1.29 -9.89 -34.82
C ASP A 180 0.44 -10.98 -34.12
N GLU A 181 -0.86 -10.73 -33.99
CA GLU A 181 -1.82 -11.58 -33.28
C GLU A 181 -2.37 -12.71 -34.17
N PHE A 182 -2.27 -12.59 -35.51
CA PHE A 182 -2.84 -13.55 -36.44
C PHE A 182 -1.73 -14.41 -37.11
N ALA A 183 -1.85 -15.72 -36.97
CA ALA A 183 -0.98 -16.63 -37.67
C ALA A 183 -1.43 -16.86 -39.15
N GLY A 184 -2.72 -16.65 -39.45
CA GLY A 184 -3.25 -16.72 -40.81
C GLY A 184 -4.68 -17.22 -40.93
N ILE A 185 -5.16 -17.19 -42.16
CA ILE A 185 -6.47 -17.71 -42.58
C ILE A 185 -6.24 -18.83 -43.57
N ALA A 186 -6.99 -19.91 -43.46
CA ALA A 186 -7.00 -20.99 -44.46
C ALA A 186 -8.40 -21.27 -44.96
N LEU A 187 -8.53 -21.44 -46.27
CA LEU A 187 -9.73 -21.95 -46.93
C LEU A 187 -9.53 -23.40 -47.23
N ILE A 188 -10.44 -24.26 -46.79
CA ILE A 188 -10.36 -25.69 -46.90
C ILE A 188 -11.50 -26.21 -47.76
N ILE A 189 -11.15 -26.99 -48.77
CA ILE A 189 -12.07 -27.70 -49.64
C ILE A 189 -11.60 -29.14 -49.74
N GLY A 190 -12.41 -30.07 -49.26
CA GLY A 190 -12.07 -31.48 -49.27
C GLY A 190 -10.79 -31.79 -48.45
N LYS A 191 -9.74 -32.28 -49.11
CA LYS A 191 -8.46 -32.62 -48.49
C LYS A 191 -7.35 -31.58 -48.68
N THR A 192 -7.65 -30.49 -49.38
CA THR A 192 -6.69 -29.44 -49.72
C THR A 192 -7.07 -28.12 -49.05
N ALA A 193 -6.05 -27.35 -48.75
CA ALA A 193 -6.20 -26.02 -48.16
C ALA A 193 -5.35 -24.99 -48.90
N PHE A 194 -5.88 -23.75 -48.97
CA PHE A 194 -5.14 -22.58 -49.39
C PHE A 194 -5.08 -21.57 -48.19
N SER A 195 -3.88 -21.17 -47.84
CA SER A 195 -3.67 -20.33 -46.66
C SER A 195 -2.95 -19.03 -46.96
N THR A 196 -3.11 -18.04 -46.08
CA THR A 196 -2.41 -16.76 -46.17
C THR A 196 -0.91 -16.84 -45.87
N TYR A 197 -0.45 -17.92 -45.25
CA TYR A 197 0.95 -18.15 -44.91
C TYR A 197 1.69 -19.08 -45.91
N SER A 198 0.99 -19.56 -46.94
CA SER A 198 1.57 -20.30 -48.06
C SER A 198 0.97 -19.88 -49.37
N ASN A 199 1.82 -19.54 -50.35
CA ASN A 199 1.36 -19.21 -51.72
C ASN A 199 0.99 -20.45 -52.57
N GLN A 200 1.06 -21.64 -51.96
CA GLN A 200 0.77 -22.91 -52.60
C GLN A 200 -0.34 -23.65 -51.86
N LEU A 201 -1.03 -24.53 -52.56
CA LEU A 201 -1.95 -25.47 -51.93
C LEU A 201 -1.19 -26.43 -51.04
N ILE A 202 -1.72 -26.68 -49.87
CA ILE A 202 -1.19 -27.61 -48.91
C ILE A 202 -2.24 -28.65 -48.52
N PRO A 203 -1.86 -29.88 -48.19
CA PRO A 203 -2.76 -30.85 -47.60
C PRO A 203 -3.34 -30.30 -46.27
N VAL A 204 -4.58 -30.65 -45.97
CA VAL A 204 -5.19 -30.26 -44.66
C VAL A 204 -4.40 -30.82 -43.49
N SER A 205 -3.71 -31.96 -43.65
CA SER A 205 -2.80 -32.55 -42.66
C SER A 205 -1.64 -31.65 -42.24
N ASP A 206 -1.24 -30.72 -43.12
CA ASP A 206 -0.10 -29.84 -42.89
C ASP A 206 -0.49 -28.51 -42.26
N LEU A 207 -1.79 -28.33 -42.01
CA LEU A 207 -2.31 -27.19 -41.23
C LEU A 207 -2.02 -27.41 -39.73
N LYS A 208 -1.99 -26.29 -38.97
CA LYS A 208 -1.92 -26.37 -37.49
C LYS A 208 -3.13 -27.14 -36.97
N GLU A 209 -2.91 -27.98 -35.96
CA GLU A 209 -3.91 -28.97 -35.49
C GLU A 209 -5.23 -28.34 -35.01
N GLN A 210 -5.21 -27.11 -34.46
CA GLN A 210 -6.40 -26.46 -33.97
C GLN A 210 -6.49 -25.01 -34.43
N PRO A 211 -7.54 -24.65 -35.22
CA PRO A 211 -7.82 -23.26 -35.54
C PRO A 211 -8.43 -22.55 -34.30
N ALA A 212 -8.15 -21.28 -34.13
CA ALA A 212 -8.79 -20.46 -33.12
C ALA A 212 -10.30 -20.34 -33.36
N ARG A 213 -10.69 -20.27 -34.64
CA ARG A 213 -12.10 -20.27 -35.09
C ARG A 213 -12.23 -21.00 -36.41
N ALA A 214 -13.38 -21.62 -36.62
CA ALA A 214 -13.74 -22.26 -37.88
C ALA A 214 -15.19 -21.93 -38.25
N SER A 215 -15.44 -21.68 -39.51
CA SER A 215 -16.77 -21.42 -40.05
C SER A 215 -16.96 -22.13 -41.40
N GLN A 216 -18.07 -22.82 -41.56
CA GLN A 216 -18.43 -23.52 -42.78
C GLN A 216 -19.47 -22.71 -43.56
N ILE A 217 -19.29 -22.55 -44.88
CA ILE A 217 -20.27 -21.87 -45.74
C ILE A 217 -21.42 -22.82 -46.03
N GLU A 218 -22.63 -22.39 -45.72
CA GLU A 218 -23.85 -23.20 -45.95
C GLU A 218 -24.03 -23.57 -47.40
N GLY A 219 -24.32 -24.83 -47.69
CA GLY A 219 -24.56 -25.34 -49.00
C GLY A 219 -23.30 -25.50 -49.91
N LEU A 220 -22.12 -25.25 -49.36
CA LEU A 220 -20.86 -25.41 -50.08
C LEU A 220 -19.85 -26.25 -49.26
N PRO A 221 -18.99 -27.07 -49.88
CA PRO A 221 -17.96 -27.83 -49.18
C PRO A 221 -16.72 -26.94 -48.86
N LEU A 222 -16.94 -25.72 -48.36
CA LEU A 222 -15.92 -24.74 -48.05
C LEU A 222 -15.94 -24.40 -46.56
N THR A 223 -14.80 -24.62 -45.94
CA THR A 223 -14.60 -24.24 -44.51
C THR A 223 -13.48 -23.21 -44.41
N ILE A 224 -13.71 -22.20 -43.57
CA ILE A 224 -12.77 -21.12 -43.29
C ILE A 224 -12.17 -21.39 -41.91
N HIS A 225 -10.85 -21.49 -41.81
CA HIS A 225 -10.13 -21.61 -40.57
C HIS A 225 -9.36 -20.33 -40.27
N LEU A 226 -9.49 -19.78 -39.07
CA LEU A 226 -8.68 -18.69 -38.55
C LEU A 226 -7.68 -19.23 -37.55
N TYR A 227 -6.40 -19.03 -37.79
CA TYR A 227 -5.30 -19.36 -36.89
C TYR A 227 -4.80 -18.09 -36.24
N ALA A 228 -4.88 -18.04 -34.91
CA ALA A 228 -4.50 -16.89 -34.12
C ALA A 228 -4.05 -17.32 -32.71
N GLU A 229 -3.21 -16.54 -32.08
CA GLU A 229 -2.82 -16.78 -30.71
C GLU A 229 -3.79 -16.08 -29.75
N THR A 230 -4.37 -16.84 -28.82
CA THR A 230 -5.35 -16.32 -27.86
C THR A 230 -4.72 -15.36 -26.84
N TRP A 231 -3.44 -15.44 -26.63
CA TRP A 231 -2.66 -14.53 -25.80
C TRP A 231 -1.22 -14.45 -26.30
N THR A 232 -0.52 -13.34 -26.01
CA THR A 232 0.88 -13.15 -26.38
C THR A 232 1.72 -12.87 -25.15
N LEU A 233 3.03 -13.06 -25.25
CA LEU A 233 3.97 -12.71 -24.19
C LEU A 233 3.90 -11.21 -23.84
N ALA A 234 3.63 -10.36 -24.82
CA ALA A 234 3.45 -8.93 -24.64
C ALA A 234 2.23 -8.58 -23.74
N ASP A 235 1.14 -9.33 -23.88
CA ASP A 235 -0.05 -9.14 -23.01
C ASP A 235 0.28 -9.47 -21.57
N LEU A 236 1.03 -10.54 -21.34
CA LEU A 236 1.45 -10.94 -19.99
C LEU A 236 2.42 -9.90 -19.40
N GLN A 237 3.39 -9.44 -20.18
CA GLN A 237 4.34 -8.40 -19.74
C GLN A 237 3.62 -7.09 -19.38
N PHE A 238 2.70 -6.65 -20.23
CA PHE A 238 1.92 -5.43 -19.98
C PHE A 238 1.04 -5.57 -18.72
N ALA A 239 0.37 -6.71 -18.55
CA ALA A 239 -0.45 -7.00 -17.38
C ALA A 239 0.40 -7.00 -16.08
N LEU A 240 1.59 -7.61 -16.11
CA LEU A 240 2.53 -7.61 -14.97
C LEU A 240 3.01 -6.20 -14.63
N LEU A 241 3.43 -5.42 -15.62
CA LEU A 241 3.90 -4.05 -15.41
C LEU A 241 2.78 -3.15 -14.86
N PHE A 242 1.60 -3.25 -15.42
CA PHE A 242 0.43 -2.49 -14.96
C PHE A 242 0.04 -2.88 -13.54
N GLY A 243 -0.01 -4.18 -13.24
CA GLY A 243 -0.28 -4.69 -11.91
C GLY A 243 0.75 -4.21 -10.88
N LEU A 244 2.05 -4.29 -11.19
CA LEU A 244 3.13 -3.81 -10.32
C LEU A 244 3.04 -2.30 -10.07
N MET A 245 2.71 -1.51 -11.08
CA MET A 245 2.53 -0.06 -10.94
C MET A 245 1.38 0.27 -9.98
N CYS A 246 0.22 -0.34 -10.15
CA CYS A 246 -0.93 -0.14 -9.27
C CYS A 246 -0.65 -0.63 -7.84
N GLY A 247 -0.07 -1.82 -7.72
CA GLY A 247 0.22 -2.42 -6.43
C GLY A 247 1.26 -1.65 -5.63
N SER A 248 2.35 -1.19 -6.27
CA SER A 248 3.36 -0.35 -5.61
C SER A 248 2.79 0.98 -5.15
N SER A 249 1.98 1.64 -5.97
CA SER A 249 1.34 2.91 -5.62
C SER A 249 0.43 2.79 -4.39
N ILE A 250 -0.44 1.77 -4.38
CA ILE A 250 -1.34 1.52 -3.23
C ILE A 250 -0.56 1.06 -2.00
N GLY A 251 0.46 0.21 -2.17
CA GLY A 251 1.33 -0.21 -1.07
C GLY A 251 2.03 0.95 -0.39
N VAL A 252 2.58 1.89 -1.16
CA VAL A 252 3.22 3.12 -0.66
C VAL A 252 2.20 4.01 0.06
N LEU A 253 1.03 4.25 -0.53
CA LEU A 253 -0.04 5.04 0.11
C LEU A 253 -0.51 4.41 1.43
N CYS A 254 -0.68 3.09 1.46
CA CYS A 254 -1.04 2.34 2.66
C CYS A 254 0.05 2.49 3.74
N PHE A 255 1.33 2.34 3.38
CA PHE A 255 2.45 2.51 4.30
C PHE A 255 2.48 3.91 4.92
N TYR A 256 2.42 4.96 4.12
CA TYR A 256 2.40 6.34 4.62
C TYR A 256 1.15 6.65 5.44
N GLY A 257 -0.02 6.17 5.02
CA GLY A 257 -1.28 6.34 5.77
C GLY A 257 -1.23 5.69 7.16
N LEU A 258 -0.73 4.46 7.25
CA LEU A 258 -0.58 3.74 8.51
C LEU A 258 0.53 4.34 9.40
N MET A 259 1.64 4.79 8.81
CA MET A 259 2.73 5.44 9.54
C MET A 259 2.31 6.80 10.10
N ASN A 260 1.51 7.59 9.38
CA ASN A 260 1.00 8.87 9.86
C ASN A 260 -0.02 8.72 11.01
N ARG A 261 -0.75 7.60 11.08
CA ARG A 261 -1.64 7.29 12.22
C ARG A 261 -0.85 6.95 13.49
N ALA A 262 0.33 6.37 13.35
CA ALA A 262 1.22 6.01 14.46
C ALA A 262 2.21 7.14 14.84
N ASN A 263 1.87 8.42 14.65
CA ASN A 263 2.75 9.53 15.01
C ASN A 263 2.66 9.79 16.53
N PRO A 264 3.72 9.49 17.32
CA PRO A 264 3.69 9.62 18.78
C PRO A 264 3.49 11.06 19.25
N ARG A 265 3.83 12.05 18.41
CA ARG A 265 3.53 13.47 18.72
C ARG A 265 2.02 13.72 18.82
N LYS A 266 1.23 13.07 17.94
CA LYS A 266 -0.24 13.12 18.02
C LYS A 266 -0.77 12.37 19.24
N GLU A 267 -0.09 11.31 19.68
CA GLU A 267 -0.51 10.53 20.85
C GLU A 267 -0.49 11.36 22.14
N ILE A 268 0.60 12.12 22.42
CA ILE A 268 0.66 13.00 23.60
C ILE A 268 -0.43 14.07 23.53
N LEU A 269 -0.56 14.78 22.41
CA LEU A 269 -1.59 15.83 22.28
C LEU A 269 -3.02 15.28 22.38
N THR A 270 -3.23 14.06 21.88
CA THR A 270 -4.50 13.35 22.02
C THR A 270 -4.72 12.92 23.47
N GLY A 271 -3.67 12.43 24.13
CA GLY A 271 -3.70 12.06 25.54
C GLY A 271 -4.09 13.22 26.44
N ILE A 272 -3.53 14.43 26.20
CA ILE A 272 -3.92 15.66 26.89
C ILE A 272 -5.42 15.96 26.67
N LYS A 273 -5.87 15.95 25.40
CA LYS A 273 -7.29 16.26 25.06
C LYS A 273 -8.29 15.24 25.59
N GLN A 274 -7.88 13.98 25.75
CA GLN A 274 -8.75 12.88 26.17
C GLN A 274 -8.59 12.55 27.67
N ASN A 275 -7.93 13.41 28.47
CA ASN A 275 -7.70 13.22 29.89
C ASN A 275 -7.04 11.86 30.25
N GLN A 276 -6.07 11.42 29.43
CA GLN A 276 -5.33 10.18 29.68
C GLN A 276 -4.20 10.37 30.70
N PHE A 277 -3.81 11.61 30.93
CA PHE A 277 -2.85 11.99 31.95
C PHE A 277 -3.55 12.28 33.27
N TYR A 278 -2.89 11.93 34.37
CA TYR A 278 -3.35 12.21 35.71
C TYR A 278 -2.16 12.49 36.62
N VAL A 279 -2.41 13.10 37.76
CA VAL A 279 -1.39 13.38 38.77
C VAL A 279 -1.51 12.41 39.92
N VAL A 280 -0.39 11.99 40.45
CA VAL A 280 -0.28 11.32 41.75
C VAL A 280 0.62 12.15 42.63
N TYR A 281 0.39 12.08 43.93
CA TYR A 281 1.12 12.85 44.93
C TYR A 281 1.94 11.91 45.81
N GLN A 282 3.21 12.27 46.00
CA GLN A 282 4.06 11.55 46.94
C GLN A 282 4.35 12.43 48.16
N PRO A 283 4.03 11.97 49.39
CA PRO A 283 4.30 12.70 50.60
C PRO A 283 5.81 12.87 50.86
N VAL A 284 6.17 14.07 51.29
CA VAL A 284 7.48 14.43 51.83
C VAL A 284 7.27 14.77 53.29
N VAL A 285 8.00 14.04 54.16
CA VAL A 285 7.82 14.17 55.62
C VAL A 285 9.06 14.74 56.26
N ASP A 286 8.88 15.45 57.40
CA ASP A 286 9.96 15.92 58.28
C ASP A 286 10.67 14.71 58.93
N ALA A 287 11.99 14.67 58.88
CA ALA A 287 12.78 13.54 59.34
C ALA A 287 12.74 13.36 60.89
N THR A 288 12.40 14.40 61.64
CA THR A 288 12.41 14.39 63.09
C THR A 288 11.09 13.95 63.70
N ASN A 289 9.97 14.45 63.14
CA ASN A 289 8.64 14.23 63.71
C ASN A 289 7.71 13.41 62.81
N MET A 290 8.18 13.05 61.59
CA MET A 290 7.43 12.31 60.59
C MET A 290 6.14 13.00 60.10
N GLN A 291 5.97 14.26 60.38
CA GLN A 291 4.82 15.01 59.90
C GLN A 291 4.98 15.34 58.41
N MET A 292 3.88 15.36 57.69
CA MET A 292 3.88 15.70 56.29
C MET A 292 4.17 17.20 56.09
N GLY A 293 5.33 17.53 55.54
CA GLY A 293 5.79 18.88 55.19
C GLY A 293 5.34 19.34 53.83
N GLY A 294 5.01 18.42 52.94
CA GLY A 294 4.59 18.72 51.59
C GLY A 294 4.27 17.50 50.76
N VAL A 295 4.07 17.70 49.50
CA VAL A 295 3.86 16.64 48.48
C VAL A 295 4.56 17.01 47.19
N GLU A 296 5.04 16.01 46.47
CA GLU A 296 5.49 16.15 45.07
C GLU A 296 4.41 15.69 44.12
N GLY A 297 4.10 16.52 43.10
CA GLY A 297 3.13 16.24 42.05
C GLY A 297 3.76 15.54 40.87
N LEU A 298 3.42 14.28 40.67
CA LEU A 298 4.02 13.40 39.68
C LEU A 298 3.02 13.03 38.58
N MET A 299 3.30 13.40 37.33
CA MET A 299 2.44 13.06 36.19
C MET A 299 2.53 11.56 35.88
N ARG A 300 1.39 10.99 35.51
CA ARG A 300 1.24 9.61 35.03
C ARG A 300 0.43 9.59 33.75
N TRP A 301 0.66 8.60 32.90
CA TRP A 301 -0.06 8.43 31.64
C TRP A 301 -0.66 7.05 31.54
N HIS A 302 -2.00 6.99 31.55
CA HIS A 302 -2.75 5.78 31.24
C HIS A 302 -3.20 5.81 29.79
N HIS A 303 -2.47 5.08 28.92
CA HIS A 303 -2.78 5.02 27.50
C HIS A 303 -3.79 3.89 27.21
N PRO A 304 -4.92 4.12 26.50
CA PRO A 304 -5.98 3.13 26.28
C PRO A 304 -5.51 1.81 25.65
N GLY A 305 -4.51 1.87 24.78
CA GLY A 305 -4.00 0.68 24.09
C GLY A 305 -2.69 0.12 24.64
N ALA A 306 -1.98 0.85 25.52
CA ALA A 306 -0.67 0.45 26.04
C ALA A 306 -0.63 0.31 27.58
N GLY A 307 -1.71 0.69 28.27
CA GLY A 307 -1.75 0.74 29.73
C GLY A 307 -0.89 1.88 30.30
N GLU A 308 -0.31 1.67 31.48
CA GLU A 308 0.56 2.67 32.14
C GLU A 308 1.87 2.83 31.36
N ILE A 309 2.17 4.08 30.98
CA ILE A 309 3.43 4.46 30.33
C ILE A 309 4.32 5.13 31.38
N PRO A 310 5.56 4.63 31.59
CA PRO A 310 6.48 5.21 32.56
C PRO A 310 6.80 6.68 32.26
N PRO A 311 6.93 7.54 33.30
CA PRO A 311 7.26 8.97 33.15
C PRO A 311 8.50 9.20 32.29
N ASP A 312 9.60 8.51 32.53
CA ASP A 312 10.86 8.67 31.79
C ASP A 312 10.68 8.45 30.28
N ALA A 313 9.75 7.57 29.92
CA ALA A 313 9.50 7.26 28.52
C ALA A 313 8.71 8.35 27.79
N PHE A 314 7.70 8.97 28.41
CA PHE A 314 6.91 9.98 27.74
C PHE A 314 7.45 11.40 27.94
N ILE A 315 8.09 11.70 29.07
CA ILE A 315 8.74 12.99 29.32
C ILE A 315 9.90 13.20 28.36
N SER A 316 10.88 12.28 28.32
CA SER A 316 12.00 12.38 27.37
C SER A 316 11.54 12.45 25.91
N PHE A 317 10.42 11.78 25.59
CA PHE A 317 9.84 11.88 24.25
C PHE A 317 9.20 13.26 24.02
N ALA A 318 8.47 13.81 25.00
CA ALA A 318 7.86 15.12 24.92
C ALA A 318 8.92 16.22 24.74
N GLU A 319 10.04 16.14 25.45
CA GLU A 319 11.19 17.03 25.28
C GLU A 319 11.77 16.97 23.87
N ALA A 320 12.08 15.76 23.38
CA ALA A 320 12.62 15.56 22.04
C ALA A 320 11.70 16.05 20.92
N GLN A 321 10.39 16.11 21.15
CA GLN A 321 9.38 16.59 20.21
C GLN A 321 8.92 18.02 20.47
N LYS A 322 9.52 18.74 21.42
CA LYS A 322 9.13 20.09 21.85
C LYS A 322 7.65 20.18 22.30
N LEU A 323 7.19 19.14 22.99
CA LEU A 323 5.84 19.04 23.56
C LEU A 323 5.83 19.13 25.08
N ILE A 324 6.99 19.41 25.69
CA ILE A 324 7.09 19.44 27.14
C ILE A 324 6.31 20.60 27.74
N VAL A 325 6.32 21.80 27.12
CA VAL A 325 5.55 22.95 27.58
C VAL A 325 4.05 22.65 27.66
N PRO A 326 3.35 22.22 26.59
CA PRO A 326 1.94 21.86 26.69
C PRO A 326 1.67 20.70 27.68
N LEU A 327 2.63 19.82 27.89
CA LEU A 327 2.49 18.73 28.87
C LEU A 327 2.58 19.27 30.30
N THR A 328 3.53 20.16 30.59
CA THR A 328 3.66 20.80 31.91
C THR A 328 2.46 21.69 32.24
N LEU A 329 1.96 22.46 31.25
CA LEU A 329 0.73 23.24 31.43
C LEU A 329 -0.47 22.35 31.77
N HIS A 330 -0.54 21.17 31.14
CA HIS A 330 -1.57 20.19 31.50
C HIS A 330 -1.41 19.64 32.92
N LEU A 331 -0.16 19.43 33.39
CA LEU A 331 0.11 19.10 34.79
C LEU A 331 -0.41 20.20 35.72
N PHE A 332 -0.15 21.48 35.40
CA PHE A 332 -0.66 22.60 36.16
C PHE A 332 -2.19 22.59 36.25
N ASP A 333 -2.88 22.38 35.13
CA ASP A 333 -4.34 22.25 35.09
C ASP A 333 -4.87 21.11 35.96
N LEU A 334 -4.14 19.96 35.99
CA LEU A 334 -4.48 18.81 36.84
C LEU A 334 -4.34 19.16 38.31
N ILE A 335 -3.22 19.78 38.70
CA ILE A 335 -2.95 20.23 40.08
C ILE A 335 -3.96 21.27 40.51
N LEU A 336 -4.29 22.23 39.66
CA LEU A 336 -5.31 23.27 39.98
C LEU A 336 -6.70 22.68 40.25
N ARG A 337 -7.08 21.61 39.51
CA ARG A 337 -8.32 20.87 39.82
C ARG A 337 -8.31 20.22 41.19
N ASP A 338 -7.17 19.71 41.59
CA ASP A 338 -6.97 19.02 42.86
C ASP A 338 -6.72 19.97 44.03
N ALA A 339 -6.30 21.21 43.76
CA ALA A 339 -5.89 22.22 44.76
C ALA A 339 -6.91 22.46 45.89
N PRO A 340 -8.24 22.51 45.66
CA PRO A 340 -9.22 22.67 46.75
C PRO A 340 -9.23 21.50 47.73
N ALA A 341 -8.97 20.29 47.25
CA ALA A 341 -8.91 19.08 48.07
C ALA A 341 -7.55 18.96 48.79
N LEU A 342 -6.46 19.30 48.09
CA LEU A 342 -5.11 19.39 48.69
C LEU A 342 -5.11 20.43 49.84
N LYS A 343 -5.75 21.59 49.67
CA LYS A 343 -5.89 22.62 50.71
C LYS A 343 -6.55 22.11 52.01
N LYS A 344 -7.52 21.21 51.87
CA LYS A 344 -8.20 20.61 53.03
C LYS A 344 -7.31 19.61 53.76
N ARG A 345 -6.38 18.97 53.02
CA ARG A 345 -5.52 17.88 53.54
C ARG A 345 -4.21 18.39 54.10
N LEU A 346 -3.61 19.37 53.49
CA LEU A 346 -2.29 19.91 53.80
C LEU A 346 -2.44 21.19 54.65
N PRO A 347 -1.62 21.37 55.68
CA PRO A 347 -1.62 22.61 56.46
C PRO A 347 -1.15 23.83 55.62
N PRO A 348 -1.48 25.05 56.01
CA PRO A 348 -0.94 26.27 55.37
C PRO A 348 0.60 26.27 55.42
N GLY A 349 1.24 26.69 54.33
CA GLY A 349 2.69 26.70 54.17
C GLY A 349 3.29 25.37 53.70
N SER A 350 2.47 24.34 53.47
CA SER A 350 2.96 23.05 52.91
C SER A 350 3.61 23.23 51.56
N LYS A 351 4.68 22.49 51.33
CA LYS A 351 5.43 22.50 50.09
C LYS A 351 4.72 21.69 49.01
N LEU A 352 4.66 22.26 47.79
CA LEU A 352 4.18 21.56 46.60
C LEU A 352 5.29 21.52 45.55
N GLY A 353 5.96 20.36 45.49
CA GLY A 353 7.06 20.08 44.56
C GLY A 353 6.54 19.81 43.16
N ILE A 354 7.17 20.41 42.15
CA ILE A 354 6.82 20.26 40.74
C ILE A 354 8.10 20.18 39.90
N ASN A 355 8.23 19.11 39.15
CA ASN A 355 9.33 18.92 38.21
C ASN A 355 9.21 19.84 37.01
N ILE A 356 10.22 20.65 36.75
CA ILE A 356 10.33 21.56 35.61
C ILE A 356 11.43 21.07 34.66
N SER A 357 11.04 20.77 33.42
CA SER A 357 11.99 20.36 32.39
C SER A 357 12.78 21.55 31.83
N PRO A 358 14.05 21.37 31.38
CA PRO A 358 14.86 22.37 30.68
C PRO A 358 14.12 23.04 29.52
N GLY A 359 13.36 22.24 28.78
CA GLY A 359 12.61 22.74 27.63
C GLY A 359 11.48 23.71 27.99
N HIS A 360 10.95 23.67 29.21
CA HIS A 360 9.99 24.65 29.71
C HIS A 360 10.69 25.82 30.40
N LEU A 361 11.71 25.56 31.19
CA LEU A 361 12.48 26.57 31.90
C LEU A 361 13.04 27.65 30.97
N HIS A 362 13.44 27.24 29.74
CA HIS A 362 13.96 28.15 28.71
C HIS A 362 12.92 28.61 27.69
N ALA A 363 11.64 28.32 27.90
CA ALA A 363 10.58 28.81 27.01
C ALA A 363 10.25 30.30 27.29
N ASP A 364 9.99 31.05 26.26
CA ASP A 364 9.60 32.48 26.38
C ASP A 364 8.34 32.67 27.26
N SER A 365 7.45 31.69 27.26
CA SER A 365 6.20 31.70 28.05
C SER A 365 6.42 31.34 29.51
N PHE A 366 7.57 30.82 29.92
CA PHE A 366 7.79 30.23 31.25
C PHE A 366 7.36 31.15 32.41
N LYS A 367 7.81 32.39 32.38
CA LYS A 367 7.49 33.38 33.46
C LYS A 367 6.00 33.65 33.58
N ASP A 368 5.32 33.81 32.46
CA ASP A 368 3.88 34.04 32.42
C ASP A 368 3.09 32.80 32.83
N ASP A 369 3.57 31.61 32.44
CA ASP A 369 2.95 30.35 32.81
C ASP A 369 3.04 30.10 34.32
N MET A 370 4.20 30.37 34.94
CA MET A 370 4.41 30.24 36.36
C MET A 370 3.56 31.23 37.17
N ARG A 371 3.50 32.52 36.75
CA ARG A 371 2.64 33.52 37.41
C ARG A 371 1.16 33.13 37.38
N LYS A 372 0.69 32.67 36.20
CA LYS A 372 -0.71 32.23 36.04
C LYS A 372 -1.02 31.05 36.93
N PHE A 373 -0.12 30.06 36.96
CA PHE A 373 -0.27 28.89 37.80
C PHE A 373 -0.32 29.26 39.28
N ALA A 374 0.66 30.03 39.78
CA ALA A 374 0.71 30.47 41.18
C ALA A 374 -0.52 31.30 41.58
N ALA A 375 -0.93 32.26 40.74
CA ALA A 375 -2.11 33.09 40.99
C ALA A 375 -3.45 32.32 40.99
N SER A 376 -3.49 31.12 40.36
CA SER A 376 -4.68 30.26 40.31
C SER A 376 -4.78 29.29 41.48
N LEU A 377 -3.73 29.13 42.26
CA LEU A 377 -3.72 28.32 43.46
C LEU A 377 -4.41 29.05 44.64
N PRO A 378 -4.88 28.32 45.67
CA PRO A 378 -5.36 28.93 46.91
C PRO A 378 -4.32 29.87 47.49
N PRO A 379 -4.67 31.18 47.73
CA PRO A 379 -3.70 32.17 48.19
C PRO A 379 -3.08 31.78 49.52
N ASP A 380 -1.79 32.04 49.67
CA ASP A 380 -0.97 31.85 50.89
C ASP A 380 -1.09 30.50 51.54
N HIS A 381 -1.46 29.46 50.77
CA HIS A 381 -1.62 28.11 51.29
C HIS A 381 -0.48 27.16 50.95
N PHE A 382 -0.01 27.21 49.72
CA PHE A 382 1.08 26.35 49.23
C PHE A 382 2.33 27.19 48.98
N GLN A 383 3.49 26.63 49.38
CA GLN A 383 4.78 27.08 48.94
C GLN A 383 5.18 26.25 47.75
N LEU A 384 5.33 26.85 46.57
CA LEU A 384 5.73 26.16 45.34
C LEU A 384 7.24 25.94 45.35
N VAL A 385 7.63 24.66 45.16
CA VAL A 385 9.03 24.23 45.03
C VAL A 385 9.22 23.69 43.61
N LEU A 386 10.08 24.39 42.84
CA LEU A 386 10.41 23.97 41.49
C LEU A 386 11.62 23.05 41.50
N GLU A 387 11.42 21.82 41.07
CA GLU A 387 12.47 20.81 41.02
C GLU A 387 13.16 20.85 39.65
N ILE A 388 14.45 21.16 39.66
CA ILE A 388 15.26 21.43 38.46
C ILE A 388 16.46 20.50 38.49
N THR A 389 16.75 19.80 37.40
CA THR A 389 17.90 18.90 37.34
C THR A 389 19.22 19.65 37.10
N GLU A 390 20.33 19.04 37.49
CA GLU A 390 21.68 19.60 37.30
C GLU A 390 21.95 20.02 35.84
N ARG A 391 21.37 19.32 34.87
CA ARG A 391 21.56 19.58 33.43
C ARG A 391 20.96 20.89 32.96
N ASP A 392 20.05 21.48 33.71
CA ASP A 392 19.31 22.70 33.37
C ASP A 392 20.12 23.97 33.60
N MET A 393 21.25 23.86 34.29
CA MET A 393 22.04 25.01 34.76
C MET A 393 23.16 25.42 33.80
N LEU A 394 23.22 24.87 32.58
CA LEU A 394 24.37 25.06 31.65
C LEU A 394 24.61 26.49 31.15
N ASN A 395 23.61 27.39 31.14
CA ASN A 395 23.77 28.79 30.72
C ASN A 395 23.81 29.75 31.92
N GLN A 396 24.99 29.94 32.50
CA GLN A 396 25.22 30.59 33.77
C GLN A 396 24.57 31.98 33.96
N ARG A 397 24.60 32.87 32.94
CA ARG A 397 24.11 34.25 33.10
C ARG A 397 22.58 34.33 33.05
N GLU A 398 21.97 33.48 32.25
CA GLU A 398 20.51 33.44 32.13
C GLU A 398 19.88 32.74 33.32
N ALA A 399 20.51 31.66 33.82
CA ALA A 399 20.07 30.94 35.00
C ALA A 399 20.07 31.82 36.26
N THR A 400 21.12 32.61 36.50
CA THR A 400 21.15 33.53 37.66
C THR A 400 19.96 34.47 37.66
N LYS A 401 19.71 35.15 36.54
CA LYS A 401 18.60 36.11 36.45
C LYS A 401 17.22 35.44 36.58
N LEU A 402 17.13 34.20 36.12
CA LEU A 402 15.90 33.44 36.19
C LEU A 402 15.62 32.98 37.61
N PHE A 403 16.62 32.50 38.34
CA PHE A 403 16.48 32.06 39.73
C PHE A 403 16.23 33.24 40.68
N GLU A 404 16.92 34.38 40.49
CA GLU A 404 16.62 35.61 41.21
C GLU A 404 15.16 36.03 40.98
N TRP A 405 14.67 35.96 39.72
CA TRP A 405 13.29 36.28 39.41
C TRP A 405 12.32 35.28 40.10
N LEU A 406 12.60 33.99 40.13
CA LEU A 406 11.78 32.97 40.80
C LEU A 406 11.64 33.28 42.30
N HIS A 407 12.74 33.58 42.98
CA HIS A 407 12.71 33.97 44.38
C HIS A 407 11.92 35.26 44.64
N LEU A 408 12.05 36.27 43.74
CA LEU A 408 11.29 37.51 43.84
C LEU A 408 9.76 37.30 43.70
N GLU A 409 9.36 36.28 42.91
CA GLU A 409 7.95 35.87 42.76
C GLU A 409 7.49 34.90 43.88
N GLY A 410 8.38 34.54 44.80
CA GLY A 410 8.06 33.69 45.96
C GLY A 410 8.14 32.18 45.71
N PHE A 411 8.77 31.75 44.62
CA PHE A 411 9.07 30.34 44.39
C PHE A 411 10.33 29.92 45.13
N GLU A 412 10.35 28.66 45.61
CA GLU A 412 11.55 27.99 46.10
C GLU A 412 12.09 27.03 45.05
N ILE A 413 13.40 26.75 45.05
CA ILE A 413 14.10 25.95 44.04
C ILE A 413 14.78 24.77 44.68
N ALA A 414 14.46 23.57 44.18
CA ALA A 414 15.12 22.33 44.55
C ALA A 414 16.05 21.84 43.43
N VAL A 415 17.27 21.48 43.79
CA VAL A 415 18.18 20.76 42.88
C VAL A 415 17.84 19.29 42.96
N ASP A 416 17.41 18.72 41.83
CA ASP A 416 17.04 17.32 41.73
C ASP A 416 18.16 16.46 41.12
N ASP A 417 18.17 15.15 41.42
CA ASP A 417 19.14 14.16 40.91
C ASP A 417 20.62 14.53 41.21
N PHE A 418 20.89 15.20 42.34
CA PHE A 418 22.24 15.65 42.64
C PHE A 418 23.23 14.50 42.77
N GLY A 419 24.35 14.59 42.03
CA GLY A 419 25.44 13.59 42.05
C GLY A 419 25.40 12.53 40.97
N THR A 420 24.40 12.58 40.08
CA THR A 420 24.31 11.68 38.91
C THR A 420 25.02 12.25 37.65
N GLY A 421 25.47 13.50 37.69
CA GLY A 421 26.03 14.24 36.55
C GLY A 421 27.44 14.83 36.79
N HIS A 422 27.88 15.69 35.86
CA HIS A 422 29.20 16.29 35.85
C HIS A 422 29.12 17.74 36.38
N SER A 423 29.77 18.03 37.53
CA SER A 423 30.07 19.40 38.00
C SER A 423 28.99 20.21 38.76
N ALA A 424 28.02 19.59 39.38
CA ALA A 424 26.99 20.24 40.20
C ALA A 424 27.54 21.22 41.26
N LEU A 425 28.69 20.92 41.85
CA LEU A 425 29.29 21.71 42.94
C LEU A 425 29.53 23.18 42.58
N ILE A 426 29.94 23.49 41.33
CA ILE A 426 30.16 24.88 40.87
C ILE A 426 28.85 25.68 40.82
N TYR A 427 27.76 25.01 40.54
CA TYR A 427 26.46 25.67 40.44
C TYR A 427 25.84 25.97 41.78
N LEU A 428 26.04 25.07 42.78
CA LEU A 428 25.58 25.29 44.15
C LEU A 428 26.27 26.47 44.85
N GLU A 429 27.53 26.77 44.53
CA GLU A 429 28.22 27.97 45.03
C GLU A 429 27.69 29.29 44.39
N ARG A 430 27.16 29.20 43.21
CA ARG A 430 26.80 30.40 42.40
C ARG A 430 25.35 30.78 42.44
N PHE A 431 24.47 29.81 42.64
CA PHE A 431 23.02 30.02 42.63
C PHE A 431 22.49 29.78 44.06
N THR A 432 21.61 30.67 44.49
CA THR A 432 20.87 30.44 45.71
C THR A 432 19.81 29.38 45.44
N MET A 433 19.98 28.21 46.10
CA MET A 433 19.04 27.08 46.04
C MET A 433 18.50 26.85 47.43
N ASP A 434 17.22 26.46 47.51
CA ASP A 434 16.56 26.28 48.80
C ASP A 434 16.65 24.82 49.26
N TYR A 435 16.58 23.89 48.31
CA TYR A 435 16.60 22.44 48.62
C TYR A 435 17.64 21.71 47.80
N LEU A 436 18.19 20.67 48.43
CA LEU A 436 19.03 19.66 47.82
C LEU A 436 18.34 18.31 47.94
N LYS A 437 17.89 17.72 46.81
CA LYS A 437 17.34 16.37 46.77
C LYS A 437 18.48 15.37 46.59
N ILE A 438 18.60 14.45 47.57
CA ILE A 438 19.63 13.42 47.59
C ILE A 438 19.07 12.21 46.86
N ASP A 439 19.66 11.86 45.73
CA ASP A 439 19.22 10.74 44.88
C ASP A 439 19.24 9.42 45.63
N ARG A 440 18.29 8.55 45.33
CA ARG A 440 18.17 7.20 45.91
C ARG A 440 19.44 6.36 45.80
N GLY A 441 20.32 6.62 44.82
CA GLY A 441 21.59 5.90 44.67
C GLY A 441 22.51 6.08 45.89
N PHE A 442 22.50 7.29 46.47
CA PHE A 442 23.20 7.56 47.74
C PHE A 442 22.50 6.93 48.93
N VAL A 443 21.18 7.02 49.01
CA VAL A 443 20.38 6.45 50.08
C VAL A 443 20.50 4.93 50.15
N ASN A 444 20.53 4.27 48.99
CA ASN A 444 20.71 2.81 48.92
C ASN A 444 22.11 2.32 49.33
N ALA A 445 23.09 3.21 49.35
CA ALA A 445 24.44 2.88 49.81
C ALA A 445 24.60 2.94 51.34
N ILE A 446 23.59 3.43 52.06
CA ILE A 446 23.59 3.50 53.51
C ILE A 446 23.67 2.07 54.09
N GLY A 447 24.63 1.86 54.99
CA GLY A 447 24.85 0.55 55.61
C GLY A 447 25.67 -0.44 54.76
N MET A 448 26.09 -0.05 53.55
CA MET A 448 27.01 -0.81 52.72
C MET A 448 28.43 -0.20 52.86
N GLU A 449 29.46 -1.04 53.03
CA GLU A 449 30.86 -0.59 52.96
C GLU A 449 31.23 -0.27 51.49
N THR A 450 30.69 0.82 50.95
CA THR A 450 30.91 1.27 49.58
C THR A 450 31.58 2.64 49.58
N VAL A 451 32.20 3.03 48.43
CA VAL A 451 32.82 4.35 48.22
C VAL A 451 31.78 5.49 48.28
N THR A 452 30.51 5.18 48.17
CA THR A 452 29.40 6.17 48.13
C THR A 452 29.05 6.75 49.52
N SER A 453 29.32 6.06 50.61
CA SER A 453 29.05 6.57 51.98
C SER A 453 29.84 7.84 52.32
N PRO A 454 31.17 7.94 52.07
CA PRO A 454 31.93 9.16 52.31
C PRO A 454 31.49 10.34 51.40
N VAL A 455 30.96 10.05 50.21
CA VAL A 455 30.45 11.07 49.32
C VAL A 455 29.15 11.68 49.86
N LEU A 456 28.26 10.85 50.41
CA LEU A 456 27.01 11.31 51.03
C LEU A 456 27.27 12.24 52.18
N ASP A 457 28.20 11.92 53.10
CA ASP A 457 28.61 12.79 54.20
C ASP A 457 29.15 14.14 53.71
N THR A 458 29.91 14.11 52.63
CA THR A 458 30.41 15.36 52.01
C THR A 458 29.28 16.21 51.45
N VAL A 459 28.30 15.58 50.80
CA VAL A 459 27.12 16.27 50.23
C VAL A 459 26.28 16.89 51.36
N LEU A 460 26.05 16.17 52.45
CA LEU A 460 25.31 16.69 53.61
C LEU A 460 26.03 17.88 54.24
N THR A 461 27.37 17.77 54.43
CA THR A 461 28.18 18.87 54.95
C THR A 461 28.11 20.11 54.03
N LEU A 462 28.12 19.90 52.70
CA LEU A 462 28.02 20.99 51.75
C LEU A 462 26.65 21.66 51.82
N ALA A 463 25.55 20.91 51.83
CA ALA A 463 24.21 21.43 51.97
C ALA A 463 24.04 22.30 53.23
N GLN A 464 24.58 21.81 54.37
CA GLN A 464 24.59 22.58 55.63
C GLN A 464 25.36 23.89 55.50
N ARG A 465 26.54 23.88 54.87
CA ARG A 465 27.35 25.13 54.67
C ARG A 465 26.68 26.12 53.74
N LEU A 466 25.87 25.66 52.81
CA LEU A 466 25.11 26.49 51.88
C LEU A 466 23.74 26.86 52.41
N ASN A 467 23.37 26.47 53.64
CA ASN A 467 22.07 26.66 54.27
C ASN A 467 20.90 26.08 53.46
N MET A 468 21.11 25.00 52.73
CA MET A 468 20.09 24.29 51.96
C MET A 468 19.35 23.29 52.83
N VAL A 469 18.05 23.17 52.63
CA VAL A 469 17.25 22.09 53.22
C VAL A 469 17.47 20.81 52.42
N THR A 470 17.77 19.70 53.08
CA THR A 470 18.01 18.41 52.42
C THR A 470 16.75 17.55 52.40
N ILE A 471 16.48 16.93 51.24
CA ILE A 471 15.39 15.97 51.02
C ILE A 471 16.03 14.67 50.55
N ALA A 472 15.94 13.58 51.33
CA ALA A 472 16.42 12.27 50.91
C ALA A 472 15.33 11.51 50.17
N GLU A 473 15.64 11.08 48.96
CA GLU A 473 14.73 10.34 48.08
C GLU A 473 14.99 8.82 48.13
N GLY A 474 13.95 8.04 47.79
CA GLY A 474 14.06 6.59 47.71
C GLY A 474 14.34 5.91 49.05
N VAL A 475 13.86 6.46 50.16
CA VAL A 475 13.95 5.83 51.48
C VAL A 475 13.04 4.61 51.49
N GLU A 476 13.62 3.41 51.58
CA GLU A 476 12.91 2.12 51.48
C GLU A 476 12.90 1.35 52.82
N THR A 477 13.77 1.71 53.77
CA THR A 477 13.84 1.02 55.08
C THR A 477 13.89 2.00 56.25
N PRO A 478 13.47 1.55 57.45
CA PRO A 478 13.55 2.37 58.67
C PRO A 478 15.00 2.66 59.06
N GLU A 479 15.94 1.78 58.77
CA GLU A 479 17.36 1.96 59.06
C GLU A 479 17.94 3.12 58.23
N GLN A 480 17.56 3.22 56.96
CA GLN A 480 17.91 4.36 56.10
C GLN A 480 17.35 5.65 56.68
N ALA A 481 16.06 5.67 57.03
CA ALA A 481 15.42 6.84 57.58
C ALA A 481 16.07 7.31 58.88
N LYS A 482 16.39 6.37 59.81
CA LYS A 482 17.08 6.67 61.06
C LYS A 482 18.49 7.23 60.82
N TRP A 483 19.25 6.61 59.93
CA TRP A 483 20.60 7.07 59.57
C TRP A 483 20.56 8.50 59.01
N LEU A 484 19.66 8.77 58.06
CA LEU A 484 19.50 10.08 57.43
C LEU A 484 19.12 11.15 58.45
N ARG A 485 18.17 10.87 59.35
CA ARG A 485 17.81 11.78 60.45
C ARG A 485 19.00 12.06 61.35
N ASP A 486 19.72 11.02 61.77
CA ASP A 486 20.86 11.13 62.71
C ASP A 486 22.06 11.88 62.08
N HIS A 487 22.13 11.95 60.73
CA HIS A 487 23.11 12.74 59.97
C HIS A 487 22.59 14.11 59.53
N GLY A 488 21.43 14.55 60.06
CA GLY A 488 20.92 15.91 59.90
C GLY A 488 20.17 16.17 58.58
N VAL A 489 19.67 15.14 57.91
CA VAL A 489 18.73 15.30 56.78
C VAL A 489 17.41 15.85 57.30
N ASN A 490 16.86 16.85 56.61
CA ASN A 490 15.67 17.60 57.07
C ASN A 490 14.36 16.88 56.71
N MET A 491 14.27 16.37 55.48
CA MET A 491 13.04 15.77 54.96
C MET A 491 13.32 14.42 54.29
N LEU A 492 12.33 13.53 54.35
CA LEU A 492 12.40 12.18 53.79
C LEU A 492 11.27 11.93 52.79
N GLN A 493 11.59 11.22 51.72
CA GLN A 493 10.66 10.75 50.72
C GLN A 493 11.05 9.36 50.23
N GLY A 494 10.09 8.44 50.09
CA GLY A 494 10.39 7.10 49.63
C GLY A 494 9.28 6.09 49.89
N TYR A 495 9.46 4.87 49.42
CA TYR A 495 8.44 3.82 49.50
C TYR A 495 8.21 3.28 50.93
N TRP A 496 9.16 3.47 51.78
CA TRP A 496 8.97 3.16 53.21
C TRP A 496 7.95 4.10 53.85
N ILE A 497 7.92 5.38 53.44
CA ILE A 497 6.94 6.38 53.88
C ILE A 497 5.64 6.17 53.15
N SER A 498 5.69 6.31 51.83
CA SER A 498 4.54 6.07 50.93
C SER A 498 4.96 6.00 49.46
N ARG A 499 4.30 5.15 48.70
CA ARG A 499 4.35 5.22 47.25
C ARG A 499 3.55 6.44 46.75
N PRO A 500 3.87 6.98 45.56
CA PRO A 500 3.00 7.97 44.92
C PRO A 500 1.57 7.46 44.83
N MET A 501 0.60 8.26 45.27
CA MET A 501 -0.79 7.88 45.40
C MET A 501 -1.72 8.90 44.73
N ARG A 502 -2.94 8.50 44.39
CA ARG A 502 -3.98 9.40 43.89
C ARG A 502 -4.49 10.31 45.01
N LEU A 503 -5.09 11.43 44.65
CA LEU A 503 -5.63 12.43 45.60
C LEU A 503 -6.57 11.81 46.63
N GLU A 504 -7.45 10.89 46.22
CA GLU A 504 -8.43 10.23 47.07
C GLU A 504 -7.72 9.39 48.18
N GLN A 505 -6.60 8.79 47.84
CA GLN A 505 -5.77 8.03 48.79
C GLN A 505 -5.01 8.98 49.70
N LEU A 506 -4.49 10.10 49.20
CA LEU A 506 -3.79 11.11 50.00
C LEU A 506 -4.70 11.76 51.04
N GLN A 507 -5.97 11.96 50.74
CA GLN A 507 -6.94 12.55 51.66
C GLN A 507 -7.12 11.75 52.95
N VAL A 508 -7.00 10.42 52.87
CA VAL A 508 -7.16 9.53 54.04
C VAL A 508 -5.83 8.99 54.57
N TRP A 509 -4.74 9.26 53.87
CA TRP A 509 -3.42 8.77 54.21
C TRP A 509 -2.92 9.41 55.52
N GLN A 510 -2.35 8.65 56.43
CA GLN A 510 -1.65 9.12 57.60
C GLN A 510 -0.28 8.44 57.67
N PRO A 511 0.76 9.14 58.12
CA PRO A 511 2.06 8.49 58.33
C PRO A 511 1.93 7.42 59.42
N ASP A 512 2.01 6.16 59.05
CA ASP A 512 2.01 5.02 59.98
C ASP A 512 3.45 4.58 60.26
N VAL A 513 4.32 5.57 60.50
CA VAL A 513 5.76 5.35 60.58
C VAL A 513 6.27 6.00 61.85
N HIS A 514 6.77 5.16 62.76
CA HIS A 514 7.42 5.62 63.98
C HIS A 514 8.89 5.20 63.96
N LEU A 515 9.82 6.17 63.96
CA LEU A 515 11.25 5.94 63.97
C LEU A 515 11.78 5.41 65.35
N ASP A 516 10.99 5.53 66.40
CA ASP A 516 11.38 5.23 67.77
C ASP A 516 10.67 4.01 68.38
N ARG A 517 10.05 3.15 67.60
CA ARG A 517 9.60 1.82 68.10
C ARG A 517 10.73 0.80 67.88
N GLU A 518 11.39 0.45 68.98
CA GLU A 518 12.26 -0.73 69.08
C GLU A 518 11.52 -2.03 68.78
#